data_ff6fba98ea8cfb753160a6c5a3c9849c
#
_entry.id   ff6fba98ea8cfb753160a6c5a3c9849c
#
_cell.length_a   1.000
_cell.length_b   1.000
_cell.length_c   1.000
_cell.angle_alpha   90.00
_cell.angle_beta   90.00
_cell.angle_gamma   90.00
#
_symmetry.space_group_name_H-M   'P 1'
#
loop_
_entity.id
_entity.type
_entity.pdbx_description
1 polymer ?
#
loop_
_entity_poly.entity_id
_entity_poly.type
_entity_poly.pdbx_seq_one_letter_code
_entity_poly.pdbx_strand_id
1 'polypeptide(L)'
;IQKGLAEGRSAQEVAQEFADAYRVDTDRLGLGRPDVEPLATEHIQEIIDLIAGLVEQGHAYQSGSDVYFDVDSYQPYGKLSKQQVAEMRHGARIDVDDEKADPLDFALWKGAKPGEPAWDSPWGAGRPGWHIECSAMSLKYLGAGFDIHGGGRDLIFPHHENEVAQAEAAAHPFARFWMHNGMLNLKQEK
;
A
#
# COMPACT_ATOMS: atom_id res chain seq x y z
N ILE A 1 -7.92 8.71 -9.54
CA ILE A 1 -7.42 9.00 -10.91
C ILE A 1 -8.56 8.80 -11.92
N GLN A 2 -9.07 7.58 -12.13
CA GLN A 2 -10.08 7.26 -13.15
C GLN A 2 -11.33 8.14 -13.05
N LYS A 3 -11.84 8.38 -11.83
CA LYS A 3 -13.00 9.26 -11.61
C LYS A 3 -12.69 10.71 -12.01
N GLY A 4 -11.53 11.23 -11.64
CA GLY A 4 -11.10 12.58 -12.04
C GLY A 4 -11.03 12.73 -13.56
N LEU A 5 -10.42 11.78 -14.25
CA LEU A 5 -10.36 11.78 -15.72
C LEU A 5 -11.76 11.75 -16.34
N ALA A 6 -12.67 10.94 -15.82
CA ALA A 6 -14.05 10.86 -16.32
C ALA A 6 -14.86 12.16 -16.10
N GLU A 7 -14.56 12.89 -15.04
CA GLU A 7 -15.25 14.14 -14.66
C GLU A 7 -14.52 15.41 -15.13
N GLY A 8 -13.35 15.28 -15.77
CA GLY A 8 -12.53 16.44 -16.18
C GLY A 8 -11.92 17.20 -14.99
N ARG A 9 -11.66 16.51 -13.89
CA ARG A 9 -11.12 17.03 -12.62
C ARG A 9 -9.77 16.40 -12.31
N SER A 10 -8.94 17.07 -11.54
CA SER A 10 -7.71 16.47 -11.03
C SER A 10 -7.98 15.35 -10.02
N ALA A 11 -7.07 14.40 -9.92
CA ALA A 11 -7.14 13.35 -8.89
C ALA A 11 -7.14 13.93 -7.48
N GLN A 12 -6.44 15.04 -7.26
CA GLN A 12 -6.35 15.73 -5.98
C GLN A 12 -7.69 16.36 -5.58
N GLU A 13 -8.39 17.04 -6.50
CA GLU A 13 -9.72 17.61 -6.22
C GLU A 13 -10.73 16.53 -5.84
N VAL A 14 -10.71 15.38 -6.53
CA VAL A 14 -11.57 14.24 -6.21
C VAL A 14 -11.21 13.66 -4.85
N ALA A 15 -9.92 13.49 -4.55
CA ALA A 15 -9.47 12.97 -3.25
C ALA A 15 -9.89 13.88 -2.10
N GLN A 16 -9.75 15.20 -2.26
CA GLN A 16 -10.16 16.18 -1.24
C GLN A 16 -11.66 16.14 -0.97
N GLU A 17 -12.49 16.07 -2.02
CA GLU A 17 -13.95 15.97 -1.88
C GLU A 17 -14.34 14.75 -1.03
N PHE A 18 -13.75 13.57 -1.31
CA PHE A 18 -14.07 12.35 -0.55
C PHE A 18 -13.48 12.34 0.85
N ALA A 19 -12.32 12.95 1.06
CA ALA A 19 -11.77 13.14 2.40
C ALA A 19 -12.68 14.01 3.27
N ASP A 20 -13.22 15.09 2.71
CA ASP A 20 -14.15 15.96 3.42
C ASP A 20 -15.50 15.28 3.69
N ALA A 21 -16.03 14.49 2.72
CA ALA A 21 -17.22 13.69 2.92
C ALA A 21 -17.02 12.64 4.01
N TYR A 22 -15.90 11.93 4.02
CA TYR A 22 -15.53 10.98 5.07
C TYR A 22 -15.52 11.64 6.45
N ARG A 23 -14.93 12.83 6.58
CA ARG A 23 -14.90 13.57 7.83
C ARG A 23 -16.29 13.95 8.33
N VAL A 24 -17.16 14.39 7.42
CA VAL A 24 -18.56 14.71 7.76
C VAL A 24 -19.30 13.47 8.26
N ASP A 25 -19.12 12.33 7.59
CA ASP A 25 -19.83 11.10 7.95
C ASP A 25 -19.31 10.50 9.28
N THR A 26 -18.00 10.53 9.51
CA THR A 26 -17.41 10.08 10.79
C THR A 26 -17.83 10.98 11.95
N ASP A 27 -17.94 12.29 11.76
CA ASP A 27 -18.47 13.23 12.76
C ASP A 27 -19.92 12.91 13.11
N ARG A 28 -20.76 12.60 12.12
CA ARG A 28 -22.17 12.19 12.33
C ARG A 28 -22.29 10.89 13.12
N LEU A 29 -21.33 9.98 12.96
CA LEU A 29 -21.26 8.74 13.73
C LEU A 29 -20.70 8.93 15.14
N GLY A 30 -20.27 10.13 15.50
CA GLY A 30 -19.66 10.43 16.80
C GLY A 30 -18.26 9.84 16.98
N LEU A 31 -17.59 9.51 15.88
CA LEU A 31 -16.20 9.08 15.91
C LEU A 31 -15.31 10.31 16.11
N GLY A 32 -14.38 10.23 17.06
CA GLY A 32 -13.38 11.27 17.26
C GLY A 32 -12.42 11.37 16.08
N ARG A 33 -11.71 12.49 15.99
CA ARG A 33 -10.60 12.62 15.05
C ARG A 33 -9.39 11.85 15.56
N PRO A 34 -8.62 11.19 14.68
CA PRO A 34 -7.33 10.64 15.05
C PRO A 34 -6.34 11.78 15.38
N ASP A 35 -5.34 11.51 16.21
CA ASP A 35 -4.30 12.50 16.54
C ASP A 35 -3.48 12.87 15.31
N VAL A 36 -3.30 11.92 14.39
CA VAL A 36 -2.59 12.10 13.12
C VAL A 36 -3.41 11.49 11.98
N GLU A 37 -3.66 12.26 10.93
CA GLU A 37 -4.37 11.83 9.72
C GLU A 37 -3.46 12.13 8.50
N PRO A 38 -2.44 11.28 8.23
CA PRO A 38 -1.42 11.57 7.24
C PRO A 38 -1.93 11.36 5.82
N LEU A 39 -1.42 12.16 4.88
CA LEU A 39 -1.68 12.03 3.45
C LEU A 39 -0.47 11.41 2.76
N ALA A 40 -0.67 10.37 1.97
CA ALA A 40 0.41 9.71 1.23
C ALA A 40 1.18 10.68 0.32
N THR A 41 0.49 11.67 -0.26
CA THR A 41 1.08 12.71 -1.12
C THR A 41 2.05 13.66 -0.39
N GLU A 42 2.00 13.69 0.94
CA GLU A 42 2.91 14.48 1.79
C GLU A 42 4.07 13.64 2.35
N HIS A 43 4.13 12.35 1.98
CA HIS A 43 5.09 11.39 2.52
C HIS A 43 5.91 10.67 1.44
N ILE A 44 6.02 11.29 0.28
CA ILE A 44 6.72 10.69 -0.88
C ILE A 44 8.19 10.41 -0.58
N GLN A 45 8.86 11.29 0.18
CA GLN A 45 10.28 11.07 0.51
C GLN A 45 10.47 9.86 1.42
N GLU A 46 9.65 9.72 2.46
CA GLU A 46 9.70 8.56 3.36
C GLU A 46 9.42 7.25 2.63
N ILE A 47 8.50 7.29 1.66
CA ILE A 47 8.19 6.14 0.81
C ILE A 47 9.41 5.79 -0.06
N ILE A 48 10.02 6.78 -0.70
CA ILE A 48 11.22 6.57 -1.53
C ILE A 48 12.36 6.01 -0.68
N ASP A 49 12.58 6.53 0.51
CA ASP A 49 13.64 6.08 1.41
C ASP A 49 13.44 4.62 1.83
N LEU A 50 12.20 4.24 2.14
CA LEU A 50 11.87 2.84 2.49
C LEU A 50 12.09 1.91 1.29
N ILE A 51 11.65 2.29 0.09
CA ILE A 51 11.86 1.51 -1.14
C ILE A 51 13.36 1.38 -1.44
N ALA A 52 14.12 2.47 -1.32
CA ALA A 52 15.56 2.45 -1.56
C ALA A 52 16.28 1.48 -0.60
N GLY A 53 15.89 1.47 0.67
CA GLY A 53 16.40 0.51 1.65
C GLY A 53 16.07 -0.94 1.28
N LEU A 54 14.87 -1.22 0.77
CA LEU A 54 14.49 -2.56 0.29
C LEU A 54 15.31 -2.99 -0.94
N VAL A 55 15.55 -2.08 -1.87
CA VAL A 55 16.41 -2.34 -3.04
C VAL A 55 17.85 -2.62 -2.61
N GLU A 56 18.41 -1.80 -1.72
CA GLU A 56 19.78 -1.97 -1.22
C GLU A 56 19.98 -3.31 -0.49
N GLN A 57 18.96 -3.77 0.23
CA GLN A 57 18.97 -5.05 0.97
C GLN A 57 18.62 -6.26 0.08
N GLY A 58 18.29 -6.06 -1.20
CA GLY A 58 17.98 -7.13 -2.13
C GLY A 58 16.57 -7.71 -2.00
N HIS A 59 15.65 -6.97 -1.37
CA HIS A 59 14.24 -7.35 -1.24
C HIS A 59 13.34 -6.70 -2.29
N ALA A 60 13.89 -5.82 -3.11
CA ALA A 60 13.18 -5.19 -4.21
C ALA A 60 14.10 -5.01 -5.42
N TYR A 61 13.51 -4.95 -6.60
CA TYR A 61 14.23 -4.77 -7.86
C TYR A 61 13.51 -3.78 -8.78
N GLN A 62 14.29 -3.07 -9.59
CA GLN A 62 13.77 -2.21 -10.64
C GLN A 62 13.56 -3.00 -11.92
N SER A 63 12.41 -2.80 -12.57
CA SER A 63 12.14 -3.25 -13.93
C SER A 63 11.56 -2.08 -14.74
N GLY A 64 12.27 -1.63 -15.74
CA GLY A 64 11.94 -0.40 -16.45
C GLY A 64 11.90 0.82 -15.51
N SER A 65 10.76 1.49 -15.45
CA SER A 65 10.47 2.61 -14.52
C SER A 65 9.70 2.19 -13.27
N ASP A 66 9.40 0.91 -13.12
CA ASP A 66 8.70 0.34 -11.98
C ASP A 66 9.70 -0.27 -10.98
N VAL A 67 9.31 -0.34 -9.71
CA VAL A 67 10.04 -1.09 -8.68
C VAL A 67 9.08 -2.08 -8.04
N TYR A 68 9.51 -3.32 -7.93
CA TYR A 68 8.73 -4.42 -7.36
C TYR A 68 9.40 -4.98 -6.11
N PHE A 69 8.59 -5.41 -5.16
CA PHE A 69 9.02 -6.23 -4.04
C PHE A 69 9.19 -7.67 -4.52
N ASP A 70 10.33 -8.29 -4.23
CA ASP A 70 10.62 -9.68 -4.49
C ASP A 70 10.07 -10.55 -3.35
N VAL A 71 8.92 -11.19 -3.58
CA VAL A 71 8.25 -12.02 -2.57
C VAL A 71 9.10 -13.21 -2.15
N ASP A 72 9.88 -13.80 -3.05
CA ASP A 72 10.75 -14.93 -2.73
C ASP A 72 11.93 -14.54 -1.82
N SER A 73 12.32 -13.28 -1.80
CA SER A 73 13.35 -12.76 -0.90
C SER A 73 12.93 -12.72 0.57
N TYR A 74 11.62 -12.78 0.86
CA TYR A 74 11.06 -12.71 2.20
C TYR A 74 10.33 -14.00 2.58
N GLN A 75 11.06 -14.97 3.12
CA GLN A 75 10.57 -16.33 3.46
C GLN A 75 9.30 -16.38 4.35
N PRO A 76 9.07 -15.44 5.30
CA PRO A 76 7.85 -15.45 6.12
C PRO A 76 6.59 -14.95 5.39
N TYR A 77 6.62 -14.64 4.09
CA TYR A 77 5.44 -14.15 3.36
C TYR A 77 4.26 -15.12 3.47
N GLY A 78 3.08 -14.59 3.74
CA GLY A 78 1.88 -15.39 4.02
C GLY A 78 1.64 -15.67 5.51
N LYS A 79 2.53 -15.22 6.40
CA LYS A 79 2.41 -15.52 7.84
C LYS A 79 1.19 -14.86 8.50
N LEU A 80 0.78 -13.68 8.06
CA LEU A 80 -0.39 -12.98 8.57
C LEU A 80 -1.68 -13.59 8.01
N SER A 81 -1.75 -13.75 6.70
CA SER A 81 -2.92 -14.28 5.98
C SER A 81 -3.13 -15.78 6.15
N LYS A 82 -2.11 -16.50 6.64
CA LYS A 82 -2.07 -17.96 6.74
C LYS A 82 -2.14 -18.66 5.37
N GLN A 83 -1.72 -17.98 4.32
CA GLN A 83 -1.68 -18.52 2.97
C GLN A 83 -0.28 -19.07 2.64
N GLN A 84 -0.24 -20.10 1.80
CA GLN A 84 1.01 -20.64 1.29
C GLN A 84 1.36 -20.02 -0.07
N VAL A 85 2.59 -19.56 -0.22
CA VAL A 85 3.10 -18.93 -1.46
C VAL A 85 2.86 -19.80 -2.70
N ALA A 86 3.04 -21.11 -2.59
CA ALA A 86 2.80 -22.06 -3.68
C ALA A 86 1.34 -22.06 -4.16
N GLU A 87 0.38 -21.92 -3.23
CA GLU A 87 -1.05 -21.88 -3.56
C GLU A 87 -1.44 -20.54 -4.18
N MET A 88 -0.84 -19.45 -3.71
CA MET A 88 -1.06 -18.10 -4.25
C MET A 88 -0.64 -18.01 -5.72
N ARG A 89 0.50 -18.62 -6.11
CA ARG A 89 1.00 -18.62 -7.50
C ARG A 89 0.01 -19.24 -8.49
N HIS A 90 -0.73 -20.27 -8.07
CA HIS A 90 -1.74 -20.91 -8.94
C HIS A 90 -2.95 -20.03 -9.21
N GLY A 91 -3.22 -19.04 -8.36
CA GLY A 91 -4.34 -18.10 -8.48
C GLY A 91 -3.95 -16.70 -8.94
N ALA A 92 -2.67 -16.42 -9.10
CA ALA A 92 -2.18 -15.09 -9.47
C ALA A 92 -2.59 -14.75 -10.91
N ARG A 93 -3.19 -13.55 -11.07
CA ARG A 93 -3.42 -12.97 -12.40
C ARG A 93 -2.17 -12.20 -12.80
N ILE A 94 -1.61 -12.56 -13.94
CA ILE A 94 -0.52 -11.79 -14.57
C ILE A 94 -1.20 -10.77 -15.48
N ASP A 95 -1.06 -9.49 -15.16
CA ASP A 95 -1.39 -8.43 -16.10
C ASP A 95 -0.33 -8.41 -17.20
N VAL A 96 -0.79 -8.31 -18.45
CA VAL A 96 0.06 -8.43 -19.67
C VAL A 96 1.13 -7.34 -19.75
N ASP A 97 0.97 -6.24 -19.00
CA ASP A 97 1.88 -5.08 -18.99
C ASP A 97 2.86 -5.08 -17.80
N ASP A 98 2.83 -6.08 -16.92
CA ASP A 98 3.72 -6.12 -15.77
C ASP A 98 5.04 -6.84 -16.12
N GLU A 99 6.14 -6.11 -16.05
CA GLU A 99 7.51 -6.64 -16.20
C GLU A 99 8.02 -7.29 -14.90
N LYS A 100 7.18 -8.05 -14.21
CA LYS A 100 7.50 -8.75 -12.96
C LYS A 100 8.33 -10.00 -13.21
N ALA A 101 9.27 -10.28 -12.32
CA ALA A 101 10.02 -11.54 -12.30
C ALA A 101 9.16 -12.71 -11.85
N ASP A 102 8.28 -12.50 -10.86
CA ASP A 102 7.31 -13.49 -10.37
C ASP A 102 5.89 -12.87 -10.29
N PRO A 103 4.83 -13.65 -10.59
CA PRO A 103 3.45 -13.17 -10.53
C PRO A 103 3.01 -12.64 -9.17
N LEU A 104 3.64 -13.08 -8.07
CA LEU A 104 3.34 -12.64 -6.72
C LEU A 104 4.03 -11.34 -6.33
N ASP A 105 5.06 -10.93 -7.07
CA ASP A 105 5.73 -9.67 -6.80
C ASP A 105 4.74 -8.51 -6.94
N PHE A 106 4.89 -7.52 -6.10
CA PHE A 106 3.96 -6.40 -6.05
C PHE A 106 4.67 -5.06 -6.14
N ALA A 107 4.00 -4.10 -6.75
CA ALA A 107 4.58 -2.80 -7.03
C ALA A 107 4.84 -2.00 -5.76
N LEU A 108 6.06 -1.48 -5.62
CA LEU A 108 6.46 -0.47 -4.64
C LEU A 108 6.45 0.93 -5.26
N TRP A 109 6.84 1.04 -6.52
CA TRP A 109 6.81 2.26 -7.31
C TRP A 109 6.32 1.95 -8.71
N LYS A 110 5.46 2.80 -9.26
CA LYS A 110 4.96 2.69 -10.65
C LYS A 110 5.39 3.92 -11.44
N GLY A 111 6.04 3.70 -12.57
CA GLY A 111 6.42 4.76 -13.50
C GLY A 111 5.23 5.61 -13.96
N ALA A 112 5.51 6.89 -14.21
CA ALA A 112 4.48 7.87 -14.56
C ALA A 112 3.73 7.49 -15.85
N LYS A 113 2.39 7.60 -15.81
CA LYS A 113 1.54 7.50 -16.99
C LYS A 113 0.87 8.85 -17.28
N PRO A 114 0.56 9.16 -18.54
CA PRO A 114 -0.12 10.41 -18.88
C PRO A 114 -1.41 10.61 -18.09
N GLY A 115 -1.54 11.77 -17.45
CA GLY A 115 -2.72 12.12 -16.66
C GLY A 115 -2.74 11.59 -15.23
N GLU A 116 -1.74 10.83 -14.79
CA GLU A 116 -1.57 10.43 -13.40
C GLU A 116 -0.70 11.44 -12.62
N PRO A 117 -0.95 11.63 -11.31
CA PRO A 117 -0.01 12.35 -10.46
C PRO A 117 1.32 11.59 -10.42
N ALA A 118 2.43 12.33 -10.46
CA ALA A 118 3.76 11.75 -10.43
C ALA A 118 4.73 12.63 -9.65
N TRP A 119 5.72 11.99 -9.04
CA TRP A 119 6.80 12.60 -8.28
C TRP A 119 8.14 12.09 -8.78
N ASP A 120 9.18 12.88 -8.61
CA ASP A 120 10.54 12.45 -8.95
C ASP A 120 11.04 11.40 -7.96
N SER A 121 11.77 10.42 -8.48
CA SER A 121 12.41 9.38 -7.69
C SER A 121 13.73 8.91 -8.35
N PRO A 122 14.57 8.14 -7.63
CA PRO A 122 15.79 7.53 -8.22
C PRO A 122 15.51 6.62 -9.42
N TRP A 123 14.28 6.09 -9.53
CA TRP A 123 13.86 5.17 -10.59
C TRP A 123 13.15 5.90 -11.74
N GLY A 124 13.02 7.21 -11.67
CA GLY A 124 12.30 8.07 -12.59
C GLY A 124 11.01 8.62 -12.02
N ALA A 125 10.34 9.48 -12.78
CA ALA A 125 9.06 10.04 -12.39
C ALA A 125 8.00 8.94 -12.27
N GLY A 126 7.21 8.97 -11.19
CA GLY A 126 6.23 7.93 -10.93
C GLY A 126 5.42 8.20 -9.66
N ARG A 127 4.78 7.18 -9.16
CA ARG A 127 3.98 7.21 -7.94
C ARG A 127 4.17 5.96 -7.09
N PRO A 128 3.90 6.03 -5.77
CA PRO A 128 3.93 4.86 -4.90
C PRO A 128 2.97 3.76 -5.36
N GLY A 129 3.33 2.51 -5.07
CA GLY A 129 2.39 1.42 -4.94
C GLY A 129 1.50 1.63 -3.71
N TRP A 130 0.32 1.02 -3.71
CA TRP A 130 -0.67 1.24 -2.64
C TRP A 130 -0.18 0.82 -1.25
N HIS A 131 0.54 -0.30 -1.15
CA HIS A 131 0.87 -0.89 0.15
C HIS A 131 1.99 -0.14 0.89
N ILE A 132 2.97 0.36 0.15
CA ILE A 132 4.15 1.05 0.73
C ILE A 132 3.79 2.38 1.41
N GLU A 133 2.70 3.01 0.99
CA GLU A 133 2.21 4.25 1.59
C GLU A 133 1.93 4.07 3.08
N CYS A 134 1.16 3.05 3.42
CA CYS A 134 0.81 2.74 4.80
C CYS A 134 2.00 2.26 5.62
N SER A 135 2.89 1.46 5.03
CA SER A 135 4.12 1.02 5.70
C SER A 135 5.00 2.19 6.10
N ALA A 136 5.27 3.11 5.17
CA ALA A 136 6.11 4.28 5.43
C ALA A 136 5.49 5.23 6.46
N MET A 137 4.19 5.54 6.32
CA MET A 137 3.50 6.43 7.25
C MET A 137 3.39 5.84 8.65
N SER A 138 3.08 4.54 8.77
CA SER A 138 3.01 3.86 10.06
C SER A 138 4.37 3.87 10.77
N LEU A 139 5.44 3.53 10.08
CA LEU A 139 6.79 3.57 10.65
C LEU A 139 7.21 4.98 11.06
N LYS A 140 6.84 6.00 10.29
CA LYS A 140 7.15 7.40 10.60
C LYS A 140 6.48 7.88 11.88
N TYR A 141 5.19 7.64 12.04
CA TYR A 141 4.41 8.21 13.14
C TYR A 141 4.34 7.34 14.38
N LEU A 142 4.38 6.02 14.22
CA LEU A 142 4.23 5.08 15.31
C LEU A 142 5.54 4.37 15.69
N GLY A 143 6.53 4.41 14.78
CA GLY A 143 7.79 3.71 14.95
C GLY A 143 7.67 2.20 14.71
N ALA A 144 8.80 1.51 14.80
CA ALA A 144 8.86 0.06 14.65
C ALA A 144 8.23 -0.65 15.86
N GLY A 145 7.48 -1.72 15.64
CA GLY A 145 6.87 -2.51 16.69
C GLY A 145 5.73 -1.81 17.44
N PHE A 146 4.96 -0.97 16.73
CA PHE A 146 3.78 -0.32 17.30
C PHE A 146 2.70 -1.33 17.71
N ASP A 147 1.76 -0.91 18.56
CA ASP A 147 0.90 -1.86 19.25
C ASP A 147 -0.16 -2.50 18.35
N ILE A 148 -0.98 -1.70 17.68
CA ILE A 148 -2.16 -2.22 16.97
C ILE A 148 -2.23 -1.67 15.54
N HIS A 149 -2.45 -2.58 14.57
CA HIS A 149 -2.83 -2.25 13.21
C HIS A 149 -4.20 -2.85 12.91
N GLY A 150 -5.10 -2.04 12.38
CA GLY A 150 -6.50 -2.44 12.16
C GLY A 150 -6.99 -2.21 10.74
N GLY A 151 -8.01 -2.99 10.34
CA GLY A 151 -8.67 -2.81 9.05
C GLY A 151 -9.78 -3.81 8.81
N GLY A 152 -10.35 -3.81 7.62
CA GLY A 152 -11.31 -4.81 7.19
C GLY A 152 -10.66 -6.18 6.93
N ARG A 153 -11.44 -7.25 6.98
CA ARG A 153 -10.94 -8.60 6.68
C ARG A 153 -10.42 -8.76 5.24
N ASP A 154 -10.93 -7.95 4.34
CA ASP A 154 -10.50 -7.87 2.94
C ASP A 154 -9.09 -7.29 2.77
N LEU A 155 -8.59 -6.55 3.77
CA LEU A 155 -7.24 -6.00 3.78
C LEU A 155 -6.18 -6.99 4.30
N ILE A 156 -6.57 -8.10 4.95
CA ILE A 156 -5.61 -9.10 5.43
C ILE A 156 -4.65 -9.51 4.31
N PHE A 157 -5.23 -9.77 3.14
CA PHE A 157 -4.47 -10.10 1.94
C PHE A 157 -5.07 -9.40 0.71
N PRO A 158 -4.23 -8.79 -0.14
CA PRO A 158 -2.77 -8.73 -0.02
C PRO A 158 -2.23 -7.56 0.83
N HIS A 159 -3.06 -6.55 1.20
CA HIS A 159 -2.60 -5.26 1.70
C HIS A 159 -1.74 -5.37 2.97
N HIS A 160 -2.29 -5.87 4.06
CA HIS A 160 -1.56 -5.97 5.34
C HIS A 160 -0.42 -6.99 5.29
N GLU A 161 -0.57 -8.09 4.54
CA GLU A 161 0.55 -9.03 4.32
C GLU A 161 1.72 -8.35 3.65
N ASN A 162 1.45 -7.50 2.65
CA ASN A 162 2.47 -6.74 1.93
C ASN A 162 3.12 -5.66 2.81
N GLU A 163 2.35 -5.00 3.69
CA GLU A 163 2.92 -4.06 4.66
C GLU A 163 3.88 -4.75 5.64
N VAL A 164 3.50 -5.93 6.15
CA VAL A 164 4.39 -6.75 7.00
C VAL A 164 5.68 -7.08 6.27
N ALA A 165 5.57 -7.55 5.02
CA ALA A 165 6.73 -7.92 4.22
C ALA A 165 7.66 -6.72 3.99
N GLN A 166 7.12 -5.56 3.62
CA GLN A 166 7.87 -4.34 3.39
C GLN A 166 8.62 -3.88 4.64
N ALA A 167 7.93 -3.82 5.79
CA ALA A 167 8.54 -3.33 7.02
C ALA A 167 9.60 -4.30 7.56
N GLU A 168 9.28 -5.60 7.63
CA GLU A 168 10.20 -6.58 8.22
C GLU A 168 11.40 -6.89 7.31
N ALA A 169 11.22 -6.90 5.99
CA ALA A 169 12.35 -7.01 5.06
C ALA A 169 13.30 -5.82 5.17
N ALA A 170 12.79 -4.63 5.51
CA ALA A 170 13.60 -3.46 5.84
C ALA A 170 14.12 -3.47 7.31
N ALA A 171 14.10 -4.63 7.98
CA ALA A 171 14.54 -4.83 9.36
C ALA A 171 13.76 -4.01 10.43
N HIS A 172 12.52 -3.62 10.14
CA HIS A 172 11.64 -2.95 11.09
C HIS A 172 10.53 -3.90 11.55
N PRO A 173 10.48 -4.33 12.81
CA PRO A 173 9.28 -4.97 13.35
C PRO A 173 8.06 -4.10 13.06
N PHE A 174 6.97 -4.72 12.55
CA PHE A 174 5.76 -3.96 12.25
C PHE A 174 4.76 -3.99 13.42
N ALA A 175 3.47 -4.17 13.20
CA ALA A 175 2.50 -4.16 14.29
C ALA A 175 2.57 -5.41 15.19
N ARG A 176 2.39 -5.24 16.49
CA ARG A 176 2.37 -6.34 17.48
C ARG A 176 1.05 -7.10 17.47
N PHE A 177 -0.06 -6.38 17.25
CA PHE A 177 -1.41 -6.95 17.20
C PHE A 177 -2.14 -6.49 15.95
N TRP A 178 -2.90 -7.41 15.38
CA TRP A 178 -3.72 -7.17 14.19
C TRP A 178 -5.19 -7.32 14.54
N MET A 179 -6.00 -6.33 14.17
CA MET A 179 -7.46 -6.35 14.40
C MET A 179 -8.19 -6.22 13.06
N HIS A 180 -9.01 -7.23 12.74
CA HIS A 180 -9.77 -7.22 11.49
C HIS A 180 -11.26 -7.38 11.76
N ASN A 181 -12.03 -6.35 11.39
CA ASN A 181 -13.49 -6.39 11.47
C ASN A 181 -14.10 -7.02 10.21
N GLY A 182 -15.31 -7.58 10.37
CA GLY A 182 -16.10 -8.09 9.24
C GLY A 182 -16.61 -6.96 8.34
N MET A 183 -17.00 -7.34 7.12
CA MET A 183 -17.61 -6.40 6.16
C MET A 183 -19.03 -6.02 6.59
N LEU A 184 -19.34 -4.73 6.50
CA LEU A 184 -20.73 -4.26 6.58
C LEU A 184 -21.37 -4.42 5.21
N ASN A 185 -22.35 -5.33 5.09
CA ASN A 185 -23.05 -5.57 3.85
C ASN A 185 -24.43 -4.90 3.87
N LEU A 186 -24.72 -4.09 2.86
CA LEU A 186 -26.03 -3.50 2.61
C LEU A 186 -26.67 -4.20 1.40
N LYS A 187 -27.85 -4.85 1.60
CA LYS A 187 -28.64 -5.49 0.54
C LYS A 187 -27.86 -6.49 -0.33
N GLN A 188 -26.93 -7.25 0.25
CA GLN A 188 -26.07 -8.21 -0.45
C GLN A 188 -25.15 -7.62 -1.55
N GLU A 189 -24.98 -6.32 -1.61
CA GLU A 189 -23.98 -5.65 -2.42
C GLU A 189 -22.72 -5.38 -1.56
N LYS A 190 -21.55 -5.59 -2.19
CA LYS A 190 -20.26 -5.27 -1.57
C LYS A 190 -20.05 -3.77 -1.53
#